data_7fd4b771e140e013827bc97a934c681e
#
_entry.id   7fd4b771e140e013827bc97a934c681e
#
_cell.length_a   1.000
_cell.length_b   1.000
_cell.length_c   1.000
_cell.angle_alpha   90.00
_cell.angle_beta   90.00
_cell.angle_gamma   90.00
#
_symmetry.space_group_name_H-M   'P 1'
#
loop_
_entity.id
_entity.type
_entity.pdbx_description
1 polymer ?
#
loop_
_entity_poly.entity_id
_entity_poly.type
_entity_poly.pdbx_seq_one_letter_code
_entity_poly.pdbx_strand_id
1 'polypeptide(L)'
;ERRGDDIYIPSQKHYEIDAADFPLGEKTHLTVKRTDFVTAQQDLASVHTQLVGNGSLVRGEFEWSYYFDYKKQPHFAVFYDQAEPRGYVIYAFNGMAFIIHELITLDVQAKKTAYRFIASHAGAFDKFVYTAPSNVTLEQDMREPSRAQINLRADMMARIVNLKAYLKQFPVNVDKQFTIIDEILPENNMTFGAGEAVTMTIGEFTKFVMQDVILREYF
;
A
#
# COMPACT_ATOMS: atom_id res chain seq x y z
N GLU A 1 -28.49 -8.26 -4.26
CA GLU A 1 -28.49 -7.03 -3.42
C GLU A 1 -27.22 -7.06 -2.58
N ARG A 2 -26.30 -6.13 -2.82
CA ARG A 2 -25.14 -5.93 -1.96
C ARG A 2 -25.62 -5.17 -0.72
N ARG A 3 -25.72 -5.84 0.41
CA ARG A 3 -25.85 -5.16 1.70
C ARG A 3 -24.50 -4.46 1.98
N GLY A 4 -24.46 -3.13 1.70
CA GLY A 4 -23.24 -2.35 1.67
C GLY A 4 -22.57 -2.10 3.02
N ASP A 5 -23.22 -2.43 4.13
CA ASP A 5 -22.80 -1.94 5.46
C ASP A 5 -21.83 -2.88 6.19
N ASP A 6 -21.68 -4.13 5.74
CA ASP A 6 -20.89 -5.14 6.45
C ASP A 6 -19.49 -5.39 5.85
N ILE A 7 -19.10 -4.65 4.83
CA ILE A 7 -17.84 -4.88 4.11
C ILE A 7 -17.07 -3.55 4.02
N TYR A 8 -15.82 -3.57 4.49
CA TYR A 8 -14.89 -2.48 4.24
C TYR A 8 -14.27 -2.64 2.84
N ILE A 9 -14.30 -1.57 2.06
CA ILE A 9 -13.67 -1.50 0.74
C ILE A 9 -12.65 -0.37 0.80
N PRO A 10 -11.35 -0.67 0.99
CA PRO A 10 -10.30 0.33 0.89
C PRO A 10 -10.22 0.88 -0.53
N SER A 11 -9.74 2.10 -0.65
CA SER A 11 -9.52 2.76 -1.93
C SER A 11 -8.05 2.70 -2.30
N GLN A 12 -7.77 2.65 -3.60
CA GLN A 12 -6.46 2.93 -4.19
C GLN A 12 -6.53 4.22 -4.98
N LYS A 13 -5.40 4.94 -5.03
CA LYS A 13 -5.21 6.08 -5.94
C LYS A 13 -4.56 5.59 -7.22
N HIS A 14 -5.25 5.74 -8.33
CA HIS A 14 -4.68 5.51 -9.64
C HIS A 14 -4.22 6.83 -10.24
N TYR A 15 -2.92 7.00 -10.33
CA TYR A 15 -2.24 8.16 -10.89
C TYR A 15 -1.97 7.94 -12.38
N GLU A 16 -2.29 8.92 -13.20
CA GLU A 16 -1.75 9.10 -14.55
C GLU A 16 -1.09 10.48 -14.59
N ILE A 17 0.21 10.52 -14.86
CA ILE A 17 1.05 11.73 -14.80
C ILE A 17 1.86 11.80 -16.07
N ASP A 18 1.82 12.94 -16.76
CA ASP A 18 2.73 13.19 -17.88
C ASP A 18 4.17 13.06 -17.41
N ALA A 19 5.02 12.40 -18.21
CA ALA A 19 6.38 12.07 -17.81
C ALA A 19 7.20 13.30 -17.39
N ALA A 20 6.93 14.46 -18.00
CA ALA A 20 7.58 15.73 -17.68
C ALA A 20 7.17 16.33 -16.34
N ASP A 21 6.02 15.93 -15.79
CA ASP A 21 5.46 16.47 -14.55
C ASP A 21 5.73 15.56 -13.33
N PHE A 22 6.30 14.36 -13.53
CA PHE A 22 6.64 13.44 -12.46
C PHE A 22 7.70 14.05 -11.50
N PRO A 23 7.63 13.81 -10.18
CA PRO A 23 8.65 14.30 -9.25
C PRO A 23 10.07 13.91 -9.67
N LEU A 24 10.97 14.91 -9.79
CA LEU A 24 12.32 14.68 -10.30
C LEU A 24 13.22 13.89 -9.34
N GLY A 25 12.89 13.91 -8.05
CA GLY A 25 13.74 13.37 -7.01
C GLY A 25 15.07 14.13 -6.89
N GLU A 26 15.99 13.59 -6.13
CA GLU A 26 17.31 14.19 -5.90
C GLU A 26 18.41 13.12 -5.97
N LYS A 27 19.65 13.56 -6.24
CA LYS A 27 20.81 12.69 -6.08
C LYS A 27 21.08 12.49 -4.60
N THR A 28 21.14 11.25 -4.18
CA THR A 28 21.46 10.84 -2.81
C THR A 28 22.76 10.03 -2.79
N HIS A 29 23.15 9.54 -1.62
CA HIS A 29 24.26 8.59 -1.48
C HIS A 29 23.86 7.15 -1.82
N LEU A 30 22.54 6.87 -1.97
CA LEU A 30 22.07 5.52 -2.26
C LEU A 30 22.44 5.09 -3.68
N THR A 31 22.72 3.81 -3.83
CA THR A 31 22.97 3.17 -5.12
C THR A 31 21.70 2.48 -5.62
N VAL A 32 21.52 2.49 -6.95
CA VAL A 32 20.39 1.83 -7.61
C VAL A 32 20.88 0.60 -8.33
N LYS A 33 20.32 -0.56 -8.02
CA LYS A 33 20.65 -1.81 -8.71
C LYS A 33 19.39 -2.34 -9.42
N ARG A 34 19.47 -2.42 -10.76
CA ARG A 34 18.48 -3.17 -11.54
C ARG A 34 18.79 -4.64 -11.44
N THR A 35 17.77 -5.47 -11.29
CA THR A 35 17.94 -6.89 -11.02
C THR A 35 16.74 -7.69 -11.50
N ASP A 36 16.82 -8.99 -11.45
CA ASP A 36 15.72 -9.92 -11.63
C ASP A 36 15.10 -10.33 -10.30
N PHE A 37 13.95 -11.02 -10.36
CA PHE A 37 13.23 -11.43 -9.17
C PHE A 37 14.03 -12.38 -8.29
N VAL A 38 14.66 -13.39 -8.86
CA VAL A 38 15.39 -14.42 -8.09
C VAL A 38 16.50 -13.79 -7.26
N THR A 39 17.21 -12.82 -7.84
CA THR A 39 18.28 -12.09 -7.16
C THR A 39 17.73 -11.11 -6.11
N ALA A 40 16.59 -10.47 -6.38
CA ALA A 40 16.03 -9.43 -5.51
C ALA A 40 15.12 -9.95 -4.39
N GLN A 41 14.64 -11.18 -4.48
CA GLN A 41 13.54 -11.69 -3.64
C GLN A 41 13.75 -11.44 -2.14
N GLN A 42 14.94 -11.70 -1.61
CA GLN A 42 15.23 -11.49 -0.19
C GLN A 42 15.22 -10.01 0.19
N ASP A 43 15.79 -9.16 -0.65
CA ASP A 43 15.84 -7.71 -0.42
C ASP A 43 14.45 -7.09 -0.51
N LEU A 44 13.64 -7.50 -1.50
CA LEU A 44 12.24 -7.08 -1.62
C LEU A 44 11.43 -7.48 -0.39
N ALA A 45 11.56 -8.74 0.06
CA ALA A 45 10.87 -9.25 1.24
C ALA A 45 11.30 -8.51 2.51
N SER A 46 12.59 -8.23 2.67
CA SER A 46 13.14 -7.48 3.81
C SER A 46 12.56 -6.06 3.88
N VAL A 47 12.53 -5.34 2.77
CA VAL A 47 11.97 -3.98 2.70
C VAL A 47 10.45 -4.03 2.92
N HIS A 48 9.75 -4.94 2.24
CA HIS A 48 8.29 -5.07 2.33
C HIS A 48 7.85 -5.33 3.78
N THR A 49 8.50 -6.26 4.48
CA THR A 49 8.15 -6.63 5.86
C THR A 49 8.29 -5.46 6.84
N GLN A 50 9.17 -4.51 6.58
CA GLN A 50 9.37 -3.34 7.46
C GLN A 50 8.23 -2.31 7.35
N LEU A 51 7.53 -2.25 6.21
CA LEU A 51 6.42 -1.31 5.99
C LEU A 51 5.04 -1.96 6.02
N VAL A 52 4.98 -3.28 6.02
CA VAL A 52 3.73 -4.01 6.09
C VAL A 52 3.15 -3.88 7.50
N GLY A 53 2.16 -3.05 7.63
CA GLY A 53 1.38 -2.93 8.84
C GLY A 53 0.27 -3.96 8.97
N ASN A 54 -0.45 -3.88 10.07
CA ASN A 54 -1.63 -4.72 10.31
C ASN A 54 -2.64 -4.56 9.15
N GLY A 55 -3.06 -5.63 8.54
CA GLY A 55 -3.99 -5.64 7.40
C GLY A 55 -3.32 -5.74 6.02
N SER A 56 -2.01 -5.63 5.93
CA SER A 56 -1.28 -5.95 4.70
C SER A 56 -0.96 -7.44 4.61
N LEU A 57 -0.89 -7.96 3.38
CA LEU A 57 -0.54 -9.35 3.15
C LEU A 57 0.96 -9.57 3.43
N VAL A 58 1.27 -10.43 4.38
CA VAL A 58 2.64 -10.96 4.53
C VAL A 58 2.90 -11.90 3.35
N ARG A 59 3.86 -11.54 2.50
CA ARG A 59 4.17 -12.31 1.29
C ARG A 59 5.23 -13.35 1.57
N GLY A 60 4.84 -14.63 1.50
CA GLY A 60 5.77 -15.76 1.42
C GLY A 60 6.22 -16.01 -0.03
N GLU A 61 6.89 -17.14 -0.25
CA GLU A 61 7.40 -17.52 -1.57
C GLU A 61 6.26 -17.67 -2.60
N PHE A 62 5.14 -18.25 -2.20
CA PHE A 62 3.98 -18.45 -3.05
C PHE A 62 3.35 -17.12 -3.48
N GLU A 63 3.11 -16.19 -2.54
CA GLU A 63 2.49 -14.90 -2.82
C GLU A 63 3.38 -14.04 -3.72
N TRP A 64 4.70 -14.09 -3.53
CA TRP A 64 5.64 -13.42 -4.40
C TRP A 64 5.61 -13.98 -5.82
N SER A 65 5.65 -15.31 -5.98
CA SER A 65 5.57 -15.95 -7.30
C SER A 65 4.27 -15.62 -8.00
N TYR A 66 3.12 -15.76 -7.30
CA TYR A 66 1.81 -15.42 -7.85
C TYR A 66 1.71 -13.95 -8.28
N TYR A 67 2.23 -13.03 -7.48
CA TYR A 67 2.23 -11.61 -7.79
C TYR A 67 2.97 -11.34 -9.10
N PHE A 68 4.10 -12.00 -9.36
CA PHE A 68 4.90 -11.77 -10.57
C PHE A 68 4.34 -12.46 -11.80
N ASP A 69 3.78 -13.64 -11.68
CA ASP A 69 3.07 -14.30 -12.77
C ASP A 69 1.92 -13.44 -13.28
N TYR A 70 1.18 -12.85 -12.34
CA TYR A 70 0.09 -11.93 -12.65
C TYR A 70 0.58 -10.63 -13.34
N LYS A 71 1.73 -10.09 -12.96
CA LYS A 71 2.28 -8.82 -13.49
C LYS A 71 3.06 -8.98 -14.80
N LYS A 72 3.15 -10.18 -15.37
CA LYS A 72 3.75 -10.42 -16.70
C LYS A 72 5.14 -9.82 -16.88
N GLN A 73 6.14 -10.42 -16.28
CA GLN A 73 7.56 -10.04 -16.41
C GLN A 73 7.88 -8.59 -15.98
N PRO A 74 7.66 -8.24 -14.74
CA PRO A 74 8.03 -6.93 -14.24
C PRO A 74 9.55 -6.78 -14.15
N HIS A 75 10.00 -5.53 -14.17
CA HIS A 75 11.36 -5.13 -13.87
C HIS A 75 11.48 -4.71 -12.41
N PHE A 76 12.71 -4.82 -11.87
CA PHE A 76 13.01 -4.50 -10.48
C PHE A 76 14.18 -3.52 -10.41
N ALA A 77 14.06 -2.53 -9.52
CA ALA A 77 15.19 -1.73 -9.09
C ALA A 77 15.14 -1.61 -7.57
N VAL A 78 16.25 -1.93 -6.91
CA VAL A 78 16.42 -1.87 -5.46
C VAL A 78 17.39 -0.73 -5.13
N PHE A 79 17.08 0.01 -4.08
CA PHE A 79 17.86 1.16 -3.61
C PHE A 79 18.61 0.78 -2.35
N TYR A 80 19.94 0.89 -2.37
CA TYR A 80 20.80 0.43 -1.29
C TYR A 80 21.56 1.59 -0.63
N ASP A 81 21.60 1.56 0.69
CA ASP A 81 22.62 2.22 1.47
C ASP A 81 23.74 1.20 1.75
N GLN A 82 24.87 1.36 1.05
CA GLN A 82 25.93 0.33 1.00
C GLN A 82 25.39 -1.04 0.58
N ALA A 83 25.17 -1.96 1.52
CA ALA A 83 24.62 -3.30 1.28
C ALA A 83 23.18 -3.45 1.82
N GLU A 84 22.63 -2.44 2.51
CA GLU A 84 21.32 -2.51 3.12
C GLU A 84 20.24 -2.01 2.14
N PRO A 85 19.22 -2.81 1.80
CA PRO A 85 18.12 -2.37 0.95
C PRO A 85 17.22 -1.37 1.72
N ARG A 86 17.02 -0.18 1.14
CA ARG A 86 16.22 0.92 1.71
C ARG A 86 14.92 1.19 0.96
N GLY A 87 14.70 0.50 -0.14
CA GLY A 87 13.49 0.63 -0.94
C GLY A 87 13.62 -0.08 -2.27
N TYR A 88 12.50 -0.18 -2.97
CA TYR A 88 12.47 -0.75 -4.32
C TYR A 88 11.33 -0.19 -5.16
N VAL A 89 11.43 -0.38 -6.45
CA VAL A 89 10.34 -0.20 -7.40
C VAL A 89 10.18 -1.45 -8.27
N ILE A 90 8.92 -1.91 -8.41
CA ILE A 90 8.51 -2.95 -9.36
C ILE A 90 7.76 -2.24 -10.48
N TYR A 91 8.21 -2.40 -11.72
CA TYR A 91 7.67 -1.64 -12.84
C TYR A 91 7.63 -2.46 -14.12
N ALA A 92 6.85 -2.00 -15.08
CA ALA A 92 6.76 -2.56 -16.42
C ALA A 92 6.58 -1.45 -17.45
N PHE A 93 6.67 -1.83 -18.72
CA PHE A 93 6.44 -0.93 -19.85
C PHE A 93 5.20 -1.40 -20.62
N ASN A 94 4.35 -0.44 -20.98
CA ASN A 94 3.18 -0.72 -21.83
C ASN A 94 3.05 0.40 -22.88
N GLY A 95 3.55 0.14 -24.10
CA GLY A 95 3.67 1.17 -25.11
C GLY A 95 4.54 2.32 -24.61
N MET A 96 4.00 3.54 -24.67
CA MET A 96 4.67 4.76 -24.19
C MET A 96 4.36 5.08 -22.71
N ALA A 97 3.87 4.11 -21.95
CA ALA A 97 3.63 4.25 -20.51
C ALA A 97 4.63 3.45 -19.68
N PHE A 98 5.23 4.10 -18.69
CA PHE A 98 5.98 3.46 -17.62
C PHE A 98 5.00 3.14 -16.46
N ILE A 99 4.80 1.88 -16.18
CA ILE A 99 3.84 1.41 -15.19
C ILE A 99 4.58 1.09 -13.88
N ILE A 100 4.26 1.81 -12.83
CA ILE A 100 4.75 1.52 -11.47
C ILE A 100 3.73 0.56 -10.83
N HIS A 101 4.13 -0.69 -10.64
CA HIS A 101 3.32 -1.69 -9.98
C HIS A 101 3.36 -1.56 -8.48
N GLU A 102 4.55 -1.29 -7.95
CA GLU A 102 4.78 -1.11 -6.53
C GLU A 102 6.00 -0.22 -6.30
N LEU A 103 5.90 0.68 -5.36
CA LEU A 103 6.99 1.55 -4.92
C LEU A 103 6.99 1.58 -3.39
N ILE A 104 8.05 1.05 -2.80
CA ILE A 104 8.26 1.04 -1.35
C ILE A 104 9.58 1.72 -1.03
N THR A 105 9.53 2.63 -0.06
CA THR A 105 10.71 3.37 0.41
C THR A 105 10.66 3.50 1.92
N LEU A 106 11.72 3.10 2.61
CA LEU A 106 11.80 3.08 4.06
C LEU A 106 12.12 4.46 4.66
N ASP A 107 12.59 5.39 3.83
CA ASP A 107 12.97 6.73 4.27
C ASP A 107 12.95 7.74 3.12
N VAL A 108 13.16 9.01 3.47
CA VAL A 108 13.15 10.13 2.53
C VAL A 108 14.28 10.01 1.48
N GLN A 109 15.44 9.44 1.82
CA GLN A 109 16.55 9.28 0.87
C GLN A 109 16.19 8.24 -0.19
N ALA A 110 15.59 7.12 0.23
CA ALA A 110 15.09 6.11 -0.68
C ALA A 110 13.98 6.68 -1.59
N LYS A 111 13.04 7.48 -1.05
CA LYS A 111 12.00 8.15 -1.85
C LYS A 111 12.60 9.08 -2.91
N LYS A 112 13.54 9.93 -2.53
CA LYS A 112 14.23 10.83 -3.48
C LYS A 112 14.97 10.06 -4.57
N THR A 113 15.65 8.98 -4.19
CA THR A 113 16.36 8.09 -5.14
C THR A 113 15.39 7.41 -6.10
N ALA A 114 14.27 6.90 -5.58
CA ALA A 114 13.23 6.25 -6.39
C ALA A 114 12.64 7.21 -7.43
N TYR A 115 12.26 8.42 -7.00
CA TYR A 115 11.74 9.42 -7.92
C TYR A 115 12.76 9.80 -9.00
N ARG A 116 14.03 10.00 -8.62
CA ARG A 116 15.09 10.26 -9.58
C ARG A 116 15.27 9.12 -10.58
N PHE A 117 15.22 7.88 -10.11
CA PHE A 117 15.30 6.70 -10.99
C PHE A 117 14.13 6.68 -11.97
N ILE A 118 12.89 6.82 -11.50
CA ILE A 118 11.68 6.82 -12.33
C ILE A 118 11.74 7.99 -13.34
N ALA A 119 11.99 9.20 -12.85
CA ALA A 119 12.07 10.41 -13.68
C ALA A 119 13.17 10.32 -14.76
N SER A 120 14.23 9.54 -14.56
CA SER A 120 15.28 9.33 -15.58
C SER A 120 14.76 8.64 -16.84
N HIS A 121 13.58 8.05 -16.80
CA HIS A 121 12.92 7.42 -17.95
C HIS A 121 11.99 8.37 -18.72
N ALA A 122 11.79 9.60 -18.25
CA ALA A 122 10.86 10.56 -18.87
C ALA A 122 11.15 10.86 -20.36
N GLY A 123 12.40 10.71 -20.79
CA GLY A 123 12.75 10.87 -22.23
C GLY A 123 12.34 9.70 -23.12
N ALA A 124 11.91 8.58 -22.55
CA ALA A 124 11.54 7.37 -23.29
C ALA A 124 10.03 7.05 -23.20
N PHE A 125 9.29 7.73 -22.34
CA PHE A 125 7.87 7.47 -22.10
C PHE A 125 7.09 8.79 -22.05
N ASP A 126 5.83 8.74 -22.49
CA ASP A 126 4.93 9.90 -22.46
C ASP A 126 4.32 10.09 -21.08
N LYS A 127 4.06 9.00 -20.37
CA LYS A 127 3.39 9.04 -19.06
C LYS A 127 3.89 7.98 -18.07
N PHE A 128 3.75 8.32 -16.81
CA PHE A 128 3.89 7.41 -15.69
C PHE A 128 2.51 7.06 -15.12
N VAL A 129 2.28 5.76 -14.88
CA VAL A 129 1.03 5.25 -14.32
C VAL A 129 1.37 4.51 -13.04
N TYR A 130 0.70 4.89 -11.95
CA TYR A 130 0.92 4.26 -10.65
C TYR A 130 -0.41 4.01 -9.93
N THR A 131 -0.64 2.77 -9.52
CA THR A 131 -1.75 2.43 -8.63
C THR A 131 -1.18 2.25 -7.23
N ALA A 132 -1.42 3.25 -6.40
CA ALA A 132 -0.86 3.38 -5.06
C ALA A 132 -1.92 3.14 -3.97
N PRO A 133 -1.52 2.75 -2.75
CA PRO A 133 -2.38 2.86 -1.57
C PRO A 133 -2.97 4.27 -1.42
N SER A 134 -4.17 4.37 -0.85
CA SER A 134 -4.92 5.65 -0.79
C SER A 134 -4.22 6.75 0.02
N ASN A 135 -3.33 6.37 0.92
CA ASN A 135 -2.54 7.28 1.76
C ASN A 135 -1.30 7.84 1.06
N VAL A 136 -0.90 7.31 -0.10
CA VAL A 136 0.18 7.89 -0.90
C VAL A 136 -0.25 9.26 -1.42
N THR A 137 0.63 10.24 -1.27
CA THR A 137 0.43 11.64 -1.66
C THR A 137 1.49 12.09 -2.66
N LEU A 138 1.69 11.30 -3.73
CA LEU A 138 2.66 11.57 -4.79
C LEU A 138 2.49 12.98 -5.36
N GLU A 139 1.25 13.46 -5.47
CA GLU A 139 0.89 14.79 -5.95
C GLU A 139 1.52 15.91 -5.14
N GLN A 140 1.79 15.72 -3.85
CA GLN A 140 2.42 16.72 -3.00
C GLN A 140 3.92 16.91 -3.30
N ASP A 141 4.55 15.91 -3.90
CA ASP A 141 5.95 15.96 -4.32
C ASP A 141 6.13 16.51 -5.74
N MET A 142 5.03 16.73 -6.47
CA MET A 142 5.05 17.29 -7.82
C MET A 142 5.22 18.81 -7.79
N ARG A 143 5.87 19.35 -8.84
CA ARG A 143 5.97 20.80 -9.03
C ARG A 143 4.60 21.45 -9.25
N GLU A 144 3.73 20.78 -9.99
CA GLU A 144 2.37 21.20 -10.31
C GLU A 144 1.38 20.07 -9.95
N PRO A 145 0.92 19.99 -8.68
CA PRO A 145 0.02 18.92 -8.22
C PRO A 145 -1.27 18.76 -9.03
N SER A 146 -1.78 19.87 -9.58
CA SER A 146 -3.01 19.91 -10.38
C SER A 146 -2.92 19.18 -11.72
N ARG A 147 -1.72 18.84 -12.18
CA ARG A 147 -1.51 18.07 -13.41
C ARG A 147 -1.60 16.56 -13.21
N ALA A 148 -1.62 16.07 -11.96
CA ALA A 148 -1.86 14.68 -11.70
C ALA A 148 -3.33 14.32 -11.95
N GLN A 149 -3.58 13.36 -12.84
CA GLN A 149 -4.89 12.74 -12.93
C GLN A 149 -4.97 11.64 -11.88
N ILE A 150 -5.85 11.81 -10.90
CA ILE A 150 -6.00 10.90 -9.77
C ILE A 150 -7.43 10.34 -9.75
N ASN A 151 -7.55 9.03 -9.90
CA ASN A 151 -8.81 8.33 -9.79
C ASN A 151 -8.80 7.40 -8.58
N LEU A 152 -9.83 7.49 -7.73
CA LEU A 152 -10.03 6.53 -6.66
C LEU A 152 -10.65 5.26 -7.23
N ARG A 153 -10.06 4.12 -6.89
CA ARG A 153 -10.54 2.78 -7.27
C ARG A 153 -10.73 1.95 -6.01
N ALA A 154 -11.76 1.10 -6.01
CA ALA A 154 -11.90 0.09 -4.97
C ALA A 154 -10.77 -0.93 -5.11
N ASP A 155 -10.16 -1.31 -3.99
CA ASP A 155 -9.11 -2.32 -3.95
C ASP A 155 -9.69 -3.70 -3.65
N MET A 156 -9.79 -4.05 -2.39
CA MET A 156 -10.31 -5.33 -1.92
C MET A 156 -11.50 -5.13 -0.99
N MET A 157 -12.21 -6.20 -0.71
CA MET A 157 -13.25 -6.23 0.33
C MET A 157 -12.69 -6.89 1.57
N ALA A 158 -12.97 -6.33 2.74
CA ALA A 158 -12.59 -6.90 4.03
C ALA A 158 -13.80 -6.96 4.97
N ARG A 159 -13.91 -8.06 5.71
CA ARG A 159 -14.90 -8.28 6.76
C ARG A 159 -14.31 -9.19 7.84
N ILE A 160 -14.49 -8.84 9.08
CA ILE A 160 -14.15 -9.72 10.20
C ILE A 160 -15.23 -10.80 10.30
N VAL A 161 -14.88 -12.05 10.00
CA VAL A 161 -15.81 -13.19 10.01
C VAL A 161 -15.89 -13.88 11.39
N ASN A 162 -14.89 -13.67 12.25
CA ASN A 162 -14.86 -14.16 13.63
C ASN A 162 -14.25 -13.09 14.52
N LEU A 163 -15.12 -12.28 15.12
CA LEU A 163 -14.70 -11.13 15.94
C LEU A 163 -13.93 -11.57 17.19
N LYS A 164 -14.34 -12.64 17.85
CA LYS A 164 -13.66 -13.14 19.06
C LYS A 164 -12.23 -13.61 18.77
N ALA A 165 -12.03 -14.32 17.65
CA ALA A 165 -10.71 -14.75 17.24
C ALA A 165 -9.84 -13.56 16.81
N TYR A 166 -10.43 -12.59 16.11
CA TYR A 166 -9.75 -11.36 15.71
C TYR A 166 -9.23 -10.57 16.93
N LEU A 167 -10.11 -10.30 17.93
CA LEU A 167 -9.73 -9.54 19.12
C LEU A 167 -8.68 -10.23 19.99
N LYS A 168 -8.65 -11.58 19.97
CA LYS A 168 -7.61 -12.35 20.65
C LYS A 168 -6.23 -12.14 20.01
N GLN A 169 -6.19 -12.02 18.70
CA GLN A 169 -4.94 -11.83 17.95
C GLN A 169 -4.53 -10.35 17.85
N PHE A 170 -5.50 -9.46 17.71
CA PHE A 170 -5.34 -8.02 17.55
C PHE A 170 -6.16 -7.26 18.59
N PRO A 171 -5.65 -7.13 19.83
CA PRO A 171 -6.35 -6.39 20.86
C PRO A 171 -6.53 -4.91 20.51
N VAL A 172 -7.72 -4.38 20.67
CA VAL A 172 -8.03 -2.97 20.43
C VAL A 172 -7.88 -2.21 21.75
N ASN A 173 -6.86 -1.38 21.86
CA ASN A 173 -6.52 -0.59 23.03
C ASN A 173 -6.99 0.86 22.86
N VAL A 174 -8.28 1.10 23.06
CA VAL A 174 -8.88 2.44 23.05
C VAL A 174 -9.83 2.57 24.24
N ASP A 175 -10.00 3.77 24.76
CA ASP A 175 -10.92 4.07 25.87
C ASP A 175 -12.37 4.17 25.35
N LYS A 176 -12.85 3.06 24.81
CA LYS A 176 -14.21 2.90 24.28
C LYS A 176 -14.76 1.52 24.60
N GLN A 177 -16.07 1.47 24.89
CA GLN A 177 -16.84 0.24 24.96
C GLN A 177 -17.60 0.03 23.67
N PHE A 178 -17.22 -0.99 22.91
CA PHE A 178 -17.86 -1.33 21.64
C PHE A 178 -18.98 -2.34 21.84
N THR A 179 -20.15 -2.06 21.25
CA THR A 179 -21.21 -3.03 21.03
C THR A 179 -21.33 -3.28 19.54
N ILE A 180 -20.92 -4.47 19.10
CA ILE A 180 -20.90 -4.85 17.69
C ILE A 180 -22.17 -5.61 17.33
N ILE A 181 -22.77 -5.23 16.21
CA ILE A 181 -23.96 -5.85 15.63
C ILE A 181 -23.58 -6.45 14.28
N ASP A 182 -23.87 -7.74 14.11
CA ASP A 182 -23.69 -8.48 12.87
C ASP A 182 -24.99 -9.24 12.54
N GLU A 183 -25.69 -8.79 11.50
CA GLU A 183 -26.94 -9.41 11.08
C GLU A 183 -26.74 -10.74 10.33
N ILE A 184 -25.54 -10.96 9.75
CA ILE A 184 -25.24 -12.13 8.94
C ILE A 184 -24.66 -13.26 9.81
N LEU A 185 -23.79 -12.91 10.76
CA LEU A 185 -23.12 -13.83 11.68
C LEU A 185 -23.40 -13.41 13.13
N PRO A 186 -24.56 -13.79 13.69
CA PRO A 186 -24.98 -13.35 15.05
C PRO A 186 -23.98 -13.71 16.16
N GLU A 187 -23.11 -14.70 15.94
CA GLU A 187 -22.02 -15.07 16.85
C GLU A 187 -20.97 -13.98 17.04
N ASN A 188 -20.93 -12.97 16.16
CA ASN A 188 -20.09 -11.78 16.29
C ASN A 188 -20.73 -10.69 17.17
N ASN A 189 -22.04 -10.82 17.52
CA ASN A 189 -22.72 -9.86 18.41
C ASN A 189 -22.13 -9.94 19.81
N MET A 190 -21.39 -8.92 20.19
CA MET A 190 -20.76 -8.85 21.50
C MET A 190 -20.42 -7.43 21.93
N THR A 191 -20.29 -7.25 23.24
CA THR A 191 -19.79 -6.01 23.84
C THR A 191 -18.43 -6.26 24.46
N PHE A 192 -17.46 -5.37 24.23
CA PHE A 192 -16.11 -5.45 24.78
C PHE A 192 -15.48 -4.05 24.94
N GLY A 193 -14.36 -3.98 25.66
CA GLY A 193 -13.72 -2.72 26.01
C GLY A 193 -14.33 -2.03 27.21
N ALA A 194 -13.83 -0.84 27.54
CA ALA A 194 -14.30 0.02 28.62
C ALA A 194 -14.16 1.48 28.20
N GLY A 195 -15.02 2.35 28.77
CA GLY A 195 -15.05 3.77 28.44
C GLY A 195 -16.36 4.20 27.80
N GLU A 196 -16.32 5.19 26.92
CA GLU A 196 -17.49 5.68 26.20
C GLU A 196 -18.13 4.60 25.33
N ALA A 197 -19.45 4.38 25.49
CA ALA A 197 -20.17 3.36 24.76
C ALA A 197 -20.39 3.76 23.27
N VAL A 198 -20.01 2.88 22.36
CA VAL A 198 -20.19 3.04 20.92
C VAL A 198 -20.82 1.77 20.35
N THR A 199 -21.95 1.93 19.66
CA THR A 199 -22.59 0.83 18.92
C THR A 199 -22.31 0.98 17.44
N MET A 200 -21.87 -0.09 16.79
CA MET A 200 -21.57 -0.10 15.37
C MET A 200 -21.78 -1.47 14.73
N THR A 201 -21.93 -1.51 13.43
CA THR A 201 -21.96 -2.76 12.66
C THR A 201 -20.58 -3.40 12.59
N ILE A 202 -20.53 -4.69 12.26
CA ILE A 202 -19.25 -5.39 12.04
C ILE A 202 -18.45 -4.76 10.89
N GLY A 203 -19.12 -4.22 9.86
CA GLY A 203 -18.48 -3.51 8.76
C GLY A 203 -17.84 -2.19 9.19
N GLU A 204 -18.54 -1.39 9.99
CA GLU A 204 -18.00 -0.15 10.58
C GLU A 204 -16.82 -0.44 11.51
N PHE A 205 -16.91 -1.50 12.31
CA PHE A 205 -15.79 -1.92 13.15
C PHE A 205 -14.60 -2.43 12.31
N THR A 206 -14.86 -3.21 11.26
CA THR A 206 -13.81 -3.63 10.31
C THR A 206 -13.11 -2.42 9.71
N LYS A 207 -13.89 -1.43 9.26
CA LYS A 207 -13.35 -0.16 8.74
C LYS A 207 -12.52 0.58 9.79
N PHE A 208 -13.02 0.70 11.02
CA PHE A 208 -12.34 1.37 12.13
C PHE A 208 -10.96 0.75 12.39
N VAL A 209 -10.88 -0.57 12.56
CA VAL A 209 -9.61 -1.25 12.86
C VAL A 209 -8.65 -1.28 11.68
N MET A 210 -9.15 -1.30 10.45
CA MET A 210 -8.32 -1.27 9.24
C MET A 210 -7.80 0.15 8.93
N GLN A 211 -8.58 1.20 9.21
CA GLN A 211 -8.15 2.59 9.02
C GLN A 211 -7.15 3.06 10.07
N ASP A 212 -7.35 2.67 11.34
CA ASP A 212 -6.45 3.06 12.44
C ASP A 212 -5.03 2.50 12.24
N VAL A 213 -4.94 1.38 11.59
CA VAL A 213 -3.68 0.76 11.17
C VAL A 213 -2.95 1.60 10.13
N ILE A 214 -3.65 2.07 9.10
CA ILE A 214 -3.07 2.90 8.05
C ILE A 214 -2.61 4.25 8.61
N LEU A 215 -3.29 4.81 9.60
CA LEU A 215 -2.95 6.10 10.20
C LEU A 215 -1.74 6.05 11.15
N ARG A 216 -1.49 4.92 11.82
CA ARG A 216 -0.36 4.77 12.76
C ARG A 216 1.01 4.63 12.11
N GLU A 217 1.07 4.28 10.84
CA GLU A 217 2.34 4.08 10.12
C GLU A 217 2.93 5.38 9.53
N TYR A 218 2.24 6.52 9.67
CA TYR A 218 2.63 7.79 9.02
C TYR A 218 2.76 8.99 9.97
N PHE A 219 2.78 8.74 11.29
CA PHE A 219 3.06 9.77 12.29
C PHE A 219 4.23 9.40 13.19
#